data_6c7b361d3ed28fe80ac2d0b7f385322e
#
_entry.id   6c7b361d3ed28fe80ac2d0b7f385322e
#
_cell.length_a   1.000
_cell.length_b   1.000
_cell.length_c   1.000
_cell.angle_alpha   90.00
_cell.angle_beta   90.00
_cell.angle_gamma   90.00
#
_symmetry.space_group_name_H-M   'P 1'
#
loop_
_entity.id
_entity.type
_entity.pdbx_description
1 polymer ?
#
loop_
_entity_poly.entity_id
_entity_poly.type
_entity_poly.pdbx_seq_one_letter_code
_entity_poly.pdbx_strand_id
1 'polypeptide(L)'
;MEKNFRIAPSILSANFAKLGQEIQDVIASGTDFVHFDVMDNHYVPNLTIGPLVCEAIRPVTDAIIDVHLMIEPVDRIIPDFAKAGANIITFHPEASNHIDRSLSMVRDLGCKSGLVFNPATSLDYLDHVMDKIDMVLLMSVNPGFGGQKFIPETLNKLRLARKKIDQYMEKTGREIWLEVDGGVNADNITEIAQAGADTFVAGSAVFGAANDNDPNKYDSIIGSLRASLAKA
;
A
#
# COMPACT_ATOMS: atom_id res chain seq x y z
N MET A 1 7.45 -13.14 18.45
CA MET A 1 7.25 -11.68 18.30
C MET A 1 5.78 -11.46 17.98
N GLU A 2 5.11 -10.54 18.68
CA GLU A 2 3.75 -10.13 18.28
C GLU A 2 3.81 -9.59 16.85
N LYS A 3 2.96 -10.11 15.97
CA LYS A 3 2.86 -9.60 14.59
C LYS A 3 2.24 -8.20 14.66
N ASN A 4 2.97 -7.20 14.21
CA ASN A 4 2.48 -5.83 14.13
C ASN A 4 1.78 -5.63 12.78
N PHE A 5 0.47 -5.81 12.74
CA PHE A 5 -0.35 -5.63 11.54
C PHE A 5 -0.71 -4.16 11.33
N ARG A 6 -0.60 -3.69 10.09
CA ARG A 6 -0.86 -2.31 9.66
C ARG A 6 -2.06 -2.27 8.73
N ILE A 7 -2.94 -1.30 8.93
CA ILE A 7 -4.09 -1.03 8.05
C ILE A 7 -3.82 0.29 7.32
N ALA A 8 -3.87 0.23 6.00
CA ALA A 8 -3.59 1.33 5.07
C ALA A 8 -4.83 1.63 4.21
N PRO A 9 -5.77 2.49 4.65
CA PRO A 9 -6.92 2.85 3.84
C PRO A 9 -6.50 3.56 2.55
N SER A 10 -6.92 3.02 1.38
CA SER A 10 -6.70 3.71 0.09
C SER A 10 -7.69 4.84 -0.08
N ILE A 11 -7.18 6.07 -0.13
CA ILE A 11 -7.98 7.28 -0.34
C ILE A 11 -8.61 7.37 -1.73
N LEU A 12 -8.25 6.48 -2.65
CA LEU A 12 -8.93 6.34 -3.93
C LEU A 12 -10.45 6.17 -3.78
N SER A 13 -10.89 5.57 -2.67
CA SER A 13 -12.30 5.33 -2.34
C SER A 13 -12.92 6.41 -1.44
N ALA A 14 -12.16 7.41 -1.02
CA ALA A 14 -12.63 8.49 -0.15
C ALA A 14 -13.50 9.52 -0.89
N ASN A 15 -14.20 10.34 -0.14
CA ASN A 15 -14.88 11.51 -0.70
C ASN A 15 -13.88 12.65 -0.96
N PHE A 16 -13.46 12.82 -2.21
CA PHE A 16 -12.48 13.83 -2.61
C PHE A 16 -12.90 15.27 -2.30
N ALA A 17 -14.22 15.57 -2.24
CA ALA A 17 -14.70 16.90 -1.86
C ALA A 17 -14.42 17.22 -0.37
N LYS A 18 -14.09 16.22 0.45
CA LYS A 18 -13.80 16.34 1.89
C LYS A 18 -12.53 15.58 2.28
N LEU A 19 -11.60 15.38 1.36
CA LEU A 19 -10.49 14.44 1.50
C LEU A 19 -9.68 14.65 2.79
N GLY A 20 -9.39 15.89 3.16
CA GLY A 20 -8.67 16.17 4.42
C GLY A 20 -9.43 15.67 5.65
N GLN A 21 -10.76 15.85 5.72
CA GLN A 21 -11.58 15.35 6.82
C GLN A 21 -11.66 13.80 6.81
N GLU A 22 -11.84 13.20 5.64
CA GLU A 22 -11.85 11.73 5.49
C GLU A 22 -10.55 11.08 6.03
N ILE A 23 -9.39 11.72 5.75
CA ILE A 23 -8.11 11.26 6.25
C ILE A 23 -8.04 11.39 7.78
N GLN A 24 -8.44 12.53 8.34
CA GLN A 24 -8.44 12.74 9.79
C GLN A 24 -9.36 11.73 10.49
N ASP A 25 -10.56 11.51 9.98
CA ASP A 25 -11.53 10.59 10.55
C ASP A 25 -11.01 9.14 10.54
N VAL A 26 -10.45 8.68 9.41
CA VAL A 26 -9.96 7.30 9.30
C VAL A 26 -8.69 7.05 10.14
N ILE A 27 -7.81 8.04 10.27
CA ILE A 27 -6.63 7.93 11.15
C ILE A 27 -7.07 7.95 12.63
N ALA A 28 -8.03 8.81 13.01
CA ALA A 28 -8.58 8.84 14.37
C ALA A 28 -9.26 7.51 14.74
N SER A 29 -9.80 6.77 13.76
CA SER A 29 -10.35 5.42 13.95
C SER A 29 -9.28 4.33 14.17
N GLY A 30 -7.98 4.66 14.13
CA GLY A 30 -6.89 3.76 14.49
C GLY A 30 -6.25 3.02 13.32
N THR A 31 -6.19 3.64 12.15
CA THR A 31 -5.38 3.14 11.00
C THR A 31 -3.94 3.66 11.09
N ASP A 32 -3.02 3.02 10.36
CA ASP A 32 -1.59 3.27 10.50
C ASP A 32 -1.03 4.14 9.36
N PHE A 33 -1.52 3.95 8.14
CA PHE A 33 -1.05 4.62 6.93
C PHE A 33 -2.19 5.34 6.21
N VAL A 34 -1.83 6.18 5.27
CA VAL A 34 -2.69 6.68 4.19
C VAL A 34 -2.13 6.10 2.89
N HIS A 35 -2.86 5.18 2.27
CA HIS A 35 -2.46 4.63 0.97
C HIS A 35 -2.94 5.54 -0.16
N PHE A 36 -2.00 5.90 -1.05
CA PHE A 36 -2.16 6.93 -2.07
C PHE A 36 -1.93 6.36 -3.48
N ASP A 37 -3.02 5.95 -4.14
CA ASP A 37 -2.99 5.33 -5.47
C ASP A 37 -2.88 6.38 -6.59
N VAL A 38 -1.78 6.34 -7.34
CA VAL A 38 -1.48 7.27 -8.44
C VAL A 38 -1.53 6.56 -9.78
N MET A 39 -2.38 7.06 -10.69
CA MET A 39 -2.61 6.47 -12.00
C MET A 39 -2.50 7.54 -13.09
N ASP A 40 -1.87 7.21 -14.21
CA ASP A 40 -1.53 8.14 -15.29
C ASP A 40 -2.33 7.95 -16.60
N ASN A 41 -3.30 7.02 -16.61
CA ASN A 41 -4.01 6.60 -17.82
C ASN A 41 -3.10 6.08 -18.95
N HIS A 42 -1.91 5.58 -18.58
CA HIS A 42 -0.97 4.95 -19.50
C HIS A 42 -0.59 3.55 -19.00
N TYR A 43 -0.02 3.45 -17.78
CA TYR A 43 0.26 2.16 -17.15
C TYR A 43 -1.02 1.38 -16.82
N VAL A 44 -2.07 2.08 -16.37
CA VAL A 44 -3.41 1.54 -16.13
C VAL A 44 -4.48 2.41 -16.81
N PRO A 45 -5.66 1.85 -17.19
CA PRO A 45 -6.70 2.59 -17.92
C PRO A 45 -7.55 3.49 -17.00
N ASN A 46 -6.91 4.24 -16.12
CA ASN A 46 -7.53 5.19 -15.21
C ASN A 46 -6.57 6.35 -14.91
N LEU A 47 -7.12 7.52 -14.59
CA LEU A 47 -6.38 8.72 -14.17
C LEU A 47 -6.87 9.13 -12.78
N THR A 48 -5.96 9.34 -11.81
CA THR A 48 -6.36 9.68 -10.45
C THR A 48 -5.80 11.02 -10.00
N ILE A 49 -4.82 11.01 -9.12
CA ILE A 49 -4.31 12.17 -8.38
C ILE A 49 -2.79 12.24 -8.51
N GLY A 50 -2.22 13.38 -8.19
CA GLY A 50 -0.79 13.63 -8.34
C GLY A 50 -0.16 14.30 -7.12
N PRO A 51 1.11 14.73 -7.23
CA PRO A 51 1.88 15.33 -6.13
C PRO A 51 1.19 16.52 -5.45
N LEU A 52 0.42 17.33 -6.19
CA LEU A 52 -0.35 18.45 -5.61
C LEU A 52 -1.34 18.00 -4.53
N VAL A 53 -1.98 16.85 -4.70
CA VAL A 53 -2.90 16.31 -3.70
C VAL A 53 -2.12 15.77 -2.50
N CYS A 54 -0.99 15.09 -2.74
CA CYS A 54 -0.09 14.62 -1.68
C CYS A 54 0.40 15.80 -0.82
N GLU A 55 0.88 16.88 -1.43
CA GLU A 55 1.30 18.12 -0.75
C GLU A 55 0.13 18.74 0.06
N ALA A 56 -1.08 18.75 -0.50
CA ALA A 56 -2.25 19.33 0.16
C ALA A 56 -2.71 18.53 1.39
N ILE A 57 -2.57 17.20 1.39
CA ILE A 57 -2.97 16.36 2.51
C ILE A 57 -1.88 16.21 3.58
N ARG A 58 -0.60 16.46 3.26
CA ARG A 58 0.51 16.31 4.21
C ARG A 58 0.31 17.11 5.50
N PRO A 59 -0.16 18.38 5.49
CA PRO A 59 -0.37 19.16 6.71
C PRO A 59 -1.54 18.70 7.58
N VAL A 60 -2.43 17.85 7.10
CA VAL A 60 -3.64 17.42 7.84
C VAL A 60 -3.44 16.10 8.59
N THR A 61 -2.29 15.43 8.43
CA THR A 61 -1.99 14.18 9.13
C THR A 61 -0.50 13.98 9.31
N ASP A 62 -0.09 13.41 10.45
CA ASP A 62 1.29 12.95 10.68
C ASP A 62 1.47 11.45 10.31
N ALA A 63 0.40 10.77 9.89
CA ALA A 63 0.46 9.38 9.48
C ALA A 63 1.39 9.19 8.27
N ILE A 64 1.90 7.99 8.10
CA ILE A 64 2.71 7.61 6.94
C ILE A 64 1.84 7.73 5.68
N ILE A 65 2.32 8.50 4.69
CA ILE A 65 1.77 8.53 3.34
C ILE A 65 2.56 7.52 2.50
N ASP A 66 1.88 6.45 2.13
CA ASP A 66 2.38 5.36 1.30
C ASP A 66 1.87 5.53 -0.12
N VAL A 67 2.78 5.93 -1.03
CA VAL A 67 2.46 6.27 -2.41
C VAL A 67 2.73 5.08 -3.32
N HIS A 68 1.66 4.57 -3.94
CA HIS A 68 1.72 3.52 -4.95
C HIS A 68 1.62 4.12 -6.35
N LEU A 69 2.71 4.02 -7.12
CA LEU A 69 2.82 4.61 -8.46
C LEU A 69 2.47 3.58 -9.55
N MET A 70 1.29 3.71 -10.12
CA MET A 70 0.84 3.04 -11.35
C MET A 70 1.05 4.00 -12.53
N ILE A 71 2.32 4.33 -12.79
CA ILE A 71 2.76 5.35 -13.76
C ILE A 71 3.93 4.82 -14.59
N GLU A 72 3.93 5.04 -15.88
CA GLU A 72 5.02 4.71 -16.80
C GLU A 72 5.36 5.90 -17.71
N PRO A 73 6.68 6.34 -17.78
CA PRO A 73 7.81 5.90 -16.96
C PRO A 73 7.79 6.50 -15.55
N VAL A 74 8.16 5.73 -14.54
CA VAL A 74 8.02 6.13 -13.13
C VAL A 74 9.07 7.15 -12.66
N ASP A 75 10.30 7.10 -13.16
CA ASP A 75 11.45 7.85 -12.63
C ASP A 75 11.21 9.37 -12.54
N ARG A 76 10.44 9.93 -13.46
CA ARG A 76 10.25 11.38 -13.57
C ARG A 76 9.43 11.99 -12.43
N ILE A 77 8.50 11.22 -11.86
CA ILE A 77 7.54 11.72 -10.86
C ILE A 77 7.98 11.44 -9.42
N ILE A 78 8.94 10.52 -9.21
CA ILE A 78 9.44 10.15 -7.88
C ILE A 78 9.90 11.38 -7.07
N PRO A 79 10.72 12.31 -7.61
CA PRO A 79 11.16 13.48 -6.86
C PRO A 79 10.03 14.40 -6.41
N ASP A 80 8.98 14.51 -7.22
CA ASP A 80 7.85 15.39 -6.90
C ASP A 80 7.02 14.82 -5.74
N PHE A 81 6.81 13.49 -5.67
CA PHE A 81 6.13 12.85 -4.55
C PHE A 81 6.97 12.89 -3.26
N ALA A 82 8.28 12.67 -3.35
CA ALA A 82 9.17 12.82 -2.19
C ALA A 82 9.10 14.25 -1.63
N LYS A 83 9.16 15.26 -2.48
CA LYS A 83 9.03 16.68 -2.09
C LYS A 83 7.64 16.99 -1.52
N ALA A 84 6.58 16.35 -2.04
CA ALA A 84 5.20 16.53 -1.57
C ALA A 84 4.94 15.89 -0.19
N GLY A 85 5.91 15.14 0.37
CA GLY A 85 5.83 14.58 1.71
C GLY A 85 5.45 13.10 1.79
N ALA A 86 5.63 12.34 0.69
CA ALA A 86 5.55 10.89 0.72
C ALA A 86 6.59 10.31 1.68
N ASN A 87 6.20 9.31 2.46
CA ASN A 87 7.11 8.58 3.36
C ASN A 87 7.62 7.29 2.71
N ILE A 88 6.76 6.66 1.92
CA ILE A 88 7.04 5.43 1.18
C ILE A 88 6.65 5.69 -0.27
N ILE A 89 7.46 5.21 -1.20
CA ILE A 89 7.16 5.24 -2.64
C ILE A 89 7.38 3.83 -3.19
N THR A 90 6.33 3.25 -3.71
CA THR A 90 6.32 1.94 -4.35
C THR A 90 5.97 2.07 -5.83
N PHE A 91 6.58 1.25 -6.68
CA PHE A 91 6.32 1.25 -8.12
C PHE A 91 6.44 -0.15 -8.72
N HIS A 92 5.83 -0.35 -9.87
CA HIS A 92 5.87 -1.61 -10.60
C HIS A 92 7.20 -1.81 -11.32
N PRO A 93 7.81 -3.00 -11.29
CA PRO A 93 9.06 -3.26 -12.02
C PRO A 93 8.92 -2.98 -13.52
N GLU A 94 7.74 -3.18 -14.09
CA GLU A 94 7.46 -2.93 -15.50
C GLU A 94 7.54 -1.43 -15.87
N ALA A 95 7.37 -0.53 -14.90
CA ALA A 95 7.37 0.91 -15.11
C ALA A 95 8.77 1.56 -15.13
N SER A 96 9.84 0.77 -14.90
CA SER A 96 11.22 1.23 -14.92
C SER A 96 12.12 0.32 -15.74
N ASN A 97 12.91 0.91 -16.65
CA ASN A 97 13.97 0.20 -17.37
C ASN A 97 15.19 -0.14 -16.49
N HIS A 98 15.33 0.53 -15.32
CA HIS A 98 16.48 0.41 -14.42
C HIS A 98 16.02 0.39 -12.96
N ILE A 99 15.37 -0.69 -12.54
CA ILE A 99 14.72 -0.84 -11.24
C ILE A 99 15.66 -0.49 -10.08
N ASP A 100 16.89 -1.00 -10.09
CA ASP A 100 17.91 -0.73 -9.08
C ASP A 100 18.18 0.77 -8.91
N ARG A 101 18.32 1.50 -10.02
CA ARG A 101 18.50 2.94 -10.03
C ARG A 101 17.28 3.69 -9.50
N SER A 102 16.07 3.27 -9.88
CA SER A 102 14.83 3.91 -9.44
C SER A 102 14.62 3.73 -7.95
N LEU A 103 14.89 2.52 -7.39
CA LEU A 103 14.88 2.27 -5.95
C LEU A 103 15.91 3.11 -5.20
N SER A 104 17.14 3.23 -5.74
CA SER A 104 18.18 4.08 -5.15
C SER A 104 17.75 5.55 -5.14
N MET A 105 17.14 6.05 -6.22
CA MET A 105 16.59 7.41 -6.29
C MET A 105 15.55 7.67 -5.19
N VAL A 106 14.61 6.77 -4.96
CA VAL A 106 13.62 6.92 -3.86
C VAL A 106 14.33 7.06 -2.51
N ARG A 107 15.34 6.22 -2.26
CA ARG A 107 16.10 6.22 -1.00
C ARG A 107 16.95 7.47 -0.82
N ASP A 108 17.59 7.94 -1.88
CA ASP A 108 18.42 9.16 -1.89
C ASP A 108 17.59 10.42 -1.58
N LEU A 109 16.28 10.38 -1.89
CA LEU A 109 15.31 11.42 -1.55
C LEU A 109 14.75 11.30 -0.12
N GLY A 110 15.21 10.32 0.66
CA GLY A 110 14.83 10.13 2.07
C GLY A 110 13.53 9.34 2.27
N CYS A 111 12.95 8.77 1.22
CA CYS A 111 11.77 7.92 1.32
C CYS A 111 12.13 6.44 1.47
N LYS A 112 11.26 5.65 2.11
CA LYS A 112 11.29 4.19 2.00
C LYS A 112 10.90 3.78 0.59
N SER A 113 11.55 2.75 0.06
CA SER A 113 11.34 2.29 -1.31
C SER A 113 10.74 0.89 -1.35
N GLY A 114 9.92 0.60 -2.38
CA GLY A 114 9.37 -0.72 -2.56
C GLY A 114 8.99 -1.05 -4.00
N LEU A 115 8.74 -2.34 -4.23
CA LEU A 115 8.27 -2.86 -5.51
C LEU A 115 6.86 -3.41 -5.39
N VAL A 116 6.06 -3.15 -6.42
CA VAL A 116 4.68 -3.62 -6.56
C VAL A 116 4.61 -4.68 -7.63
N PHE A 117 3.99 -5.81 -7.32
CA PHE A 117 3.87 -6.94 -8.25
C PHE A 117 2.41 -7.16 -8.65
N ASN A 118 2.12 -7.02 -9.93
CA ASN A 118 0.83 -7.41 -10.49
C ASN A 118 0.55 -8.91 -10.24
N PRO A 119 -0.70 -9.38 -10.31
CA PRO A 119 -1.02 -10.78 -10.04
C PRO A 119 -0.12 -11.79 -10.78
N ALA A 120 0.22 -11.52 -12.03
CA ALA A 120 1.03 -12.41 -12.88
C ALA A 120 2.53 -12.04 -12.94
N THR A 121 2.99 -10.94 -12.34
CA THR A 121 4.41 -10.54 -12.37
C THR A 121 5.25 -11.45 -11.46
N SER A 122 6.39 -11.95 -11.97
CA SER A 122 7.30 -12.81 -11.21
C SER A 122 7.93 -12.09 -10.01
N LEU A 123 8.11 -12.83 -8.91
CA LEU A 123 8.86 -12.37 -7.73
C LEU A 123 10.40 -12.44 -7.90
N ASP A 124 10.91 -12.89 -9.04
CA ASP A 124 12.36 -13.05 -9.27
C ASP A 124 13.09 -11.70 -9.26
N TYR A 125 12.40 -10.60 -9.55
CA TYR A 125 12.96 -9.25 -9.39
C TYR A 125 13.50 -9.00 -7.97
N LEU A 126 12.90 -9.59 -6.94
CA LEU A 126 13.32 -9.42 -5.56
C LEU A 126 14.74 -9.95 -5.31
N ASP A 127 15.16 -10.99 -6.02
CA ASP A 127 16.44 -11.66 -5.78
C ASP A 127 17.67 -10.75 -5.99
N HIS A 128 17.49 -9.62 -6.66
CA HIS A 128 18.57 -8.68 -7.00
C HIS A 128 18.46 -7.30 -6.34
N VAL A 129 17.41 -7.04 -5.55
CA VAL A 129 17.12 -5.69 -5.01
C VAL A 129 16.66 -5.67 -3.55
N MET A 130 16.70 -6.81 -2.84
CA MET A 130 16.26 -6.91 -1.45
C MET A 130 16.99 -5.93 -0.51
N ASP A 131 18.23 -5.58 -0.81
CA ASP A 131 19.03 -4.62 -0.04
C ASP A 131 18.54 -3.16 -0.19
N LYS A 132 17.70 -2.90 -1.18
CA LYS A 132 17.20 -1.55 -1.50
C LYS A 132 15.73 -1.35 -1.19
N ILE A 133 14.97 -2.40 -0.90
CA ILE A 133 13.54 -2.30 -0.62
C ILE A 133 13.23 -2.35 0.87
N ASP A 134 12.22 -1.62 1.27
CA ASP A 134 11.65 -1.57 2.62
C ASP A 134 10.23 -2.15 2.62
N MET A 135 9.62 -2.30 1.41
CA MET A 135 8.27 -2.82 1.23
C MET A 135 8.16 -3.64 -0.06
N VAL A 136 7.45 -4.75 0.01
CA VAL A 136 6.94 -5.50 -1.14
C VAL A 136 5.42 -5.38 -1.11
N LEU A 137 4.82 -4.86 -2.17
CA LEU A 137 3.37 -4.79 -2.33
C LEU A 137 2.92 -5.80 -3.38
N LEU A 138 1.96 -6.66 -3.02
CA LEU A 138 1.33 -7.59 -3.96
C LEU A 138 -0.08 -7.14 -4.30
N MET A 139 -0.33 -6.95 -5.59
CA MET A 139 -1.67 -6.71 -6.09
C MET A 139 -2.49 -8.01 -6.03
N SER A 140 -3.63 -7.94 -5.38
CA SER A 140 -4.62 -9.02 -5.33
C SER A 140 -5.83 -8.75 -6.23
N VAL A 141 -5.72 -7.74 -7.07
CA VAL A 141 -6.60 -7.41 -8.19
C VAL A 141 -5.74 -6.91 -9.34
N ASN A 142 -6.27 -6.78 -10.56
CA ASN A 142 -5.58 -6.02 -11.60
C ASN A 142 -5.69 -4.52 -11.27
N PRO A 143 -4.57 -3.78 -11.24
CA PRO A 143 -4.59 -2.37 -10.87
C PRO A 143 -5.40 -1.52 -11.84
N GLY A 144 -5.93 -0.38 -11.34
CA GLY A 144 -6.68 0.59 -12.14
C GLY A 144 -8.00 1.04 -11.54
N PHE A 145 -8.73 0.18 -10.83
CA PHE A 145 -10.04 0.52 -10.26
C PHE A 145 -10.23 -0.09 -8.87
N GLY A 146 -10.87 0.66 -7.98
CA GLY A 146 -11.27 0.16 -6.66
C GLY A 146 -12.49 -0.79 -6.71
N GLY A 147 -12.79 -1.46 -5.59
CA GLY A 147 -13.99 -2.28 -5.42
C GLY A 147 -13.97 -3.64 -6.13
N GLN A 148 -12.83 -4.08 -6.63
CA GLN A 148 -12.67 -5.40 -7.26
C GLN A 148 -12.63 -6.53 -6.22
N LYS A 149 -12.93 -7.76 -6.66
CA LYS A 149 -12.83 -8.95 -5.83
C LYS A 149 -11.39 -9.45 -5.73
N PHE A 150 -11.00 -9.86 -4.54
CA PHE A 150 -9.70 -10.47 -4.25
C PHE A 150 -9.47 -11.70 -5.15
N ILE A 151 -8.29 -11.78 -5.75
CA ILE A 151 -7.83 -12.93 -6.56
C ILE A 151 -7.23 -13.98 -5.60
N PRO A 152 -7.85 -15.17 -5.42
CA PRO A 152 -7.42 -16.16 -4.42
C PRO A 152 -5.99 -16.67 -4.63
N GLU A 153 -5.51 -16.72 -5.87
CA GLU A 153 -4.15 -17.16 -6.21
C GLU A 153 -3.05 -16.26 -5.57
N THR A 154 -3.39 -15.02 -5.20
CA THR A 154 -2.49 -14.11 -4.49
C THR A 154 -2.03 -14.68 -3.14
N LEU A 155 -2.83 -15.51 -2.47
CA LEU A 155 -2.45 -16.16 -1.21
C LEU A 155 -1.17 -17.00 -1.36
N ASN A 156 -1.04 -17.72 -2.48
CA ASN A 156 0.19 -18.50 -2.75
C ASN A 156 1.38 -17.57 -2.99
N LYS A 157 1.16 -16.48 -3.72
CA LYS A 157 2.20 -15.48 -4.00
C LYS A 157 2.66 -14.77 -2.71
N LEU A 158 1.74 -14.46 -1.79
CA LEU A 158 2.06 -13.92 -0.47
C LEU A 158 2.98 -14.87 0.31
N ARG A 159 2.68 -16.18 0.38
CA ARG A 159 3.53 -17.17 1.05
C ARG A 159 4.94 -17.22 0.45
N LEU A 160 5.05 -17.15 -0.87
CA LEU A 160 6.35 -17.14 -1.57
C LEU A 160 7.13 -15.85 -1.27
N ALA A 161 6.49 -14.69 -1.31
CA ALA A 161 7.10 -13.40 -0.99
C ALA A 161 7.56 -13.37 0.48
N ARG A 162 6.71 -13.80 1.42
CA ARG A 162 7.04 -13.88 2.84
C ARG A 162 8.26 -14.76 3.07
N LYS A 163 8.32 -15.92 2.44
CA LYS A 163 9.49 -16.82 2.54
C LYS A 163 10.79 -16.13 2.09
N LYS A 164 10.77 -15.40 0.95
CA LYS A 164 11.94 -14.66 0.46
C LYS A 164 12.35 -13.56 1.46
N ILE A 165 11.38 -12.81 1.98
CA ILE A 165 11.61 -11.74 2.96
C ILE A 165 12.19 -12.30 4.26
N ASP A 166 11.63 -13.38 4.81
CA ASP A 166 12.11 -13.99 6.05
C ASP A 166 13.55 -14.52 5.92
N GLN A 167 13.86 -15.17 4.80
CA GLN A 167 15.22 -15.62 4.50
C GLN A 167 16.22 -14.46 4.39
N TYR A 168 15.80 -13.32 3.87
CA TYR A 168 16.62 -12.11 3.81
C TYR A 168 16.80 -11.50 5.20
N MET A 169 15.72 -11.40 5.98
CA MET A 169 15.73 -10.89 7.35
C MET A 169 16.61 -11.74 8.28
N GLU A 170 16.55 -13.07 8.17
CA GLU A 170 17.42 -13.98 8.93
C GLU A 170 18.91 -13.72 8.68
N LYS A 171 19.27 -13.38 7.44
CA LYS A 171 20.67 -13.12 7.04
C LYS A 171 21.17 -11.73 7.41
N THR A 172 20.30 -10.73 7.41
CA THR A 172 20.70 -9.31 7.46
C THR A 172 20.18 -8.56 8.69
N GLY A 173 19.17 -9.10 9.38
CA GLY A 173 18.44 -8.41 10.45
C GLY A 173 17.51 -7.29 9.96
N ARG A 174 17.38 -7.10 8.64
CA ARG A 174 16.60 -6.00 8.07
C ARG A 174 15.16 -6.43 7.79
N GLU A 175 14.21 -5.70 8.38
CA GLU A 175 12.77 -5.88 8.15
C GLU A 175 12.38 -5.33 6.77
N ILE A 176 11.51 -6.07 6.07
CA ILE A 176 10.81 -5.65 4.86
C ILE A 176 9.32 -5.94 5.06
N TRP A 177 8.47 -4.95 4.86
CA TRP A 177 7.03 -5.09 5.01
C TRP A 177 6.43 -5.78 3.79
N LEU A 178 5.43 -6.63 4.03
CA LEU A 178 4.69 -7.31 2.96
C LEU A 178 3.26 -6.80 2.94
N GLU A 179 3.00 -5.93 1.99
CA GLU A 179 1.72 -5.29 1.78
C GLU A 179 0.90 -6.03 0.72
N VAL A 180 -0.42 -5.95 0.85
CA VAL A 180 -1.38 -6.48 -0.13
C VAL A 180 -2.42 -5.42 -0.45
N ASP A 181 -2.74 -5.25 -1.73
CA ASP A 181 -3.75 -4.32 -2.21
C ASP A 181 -4.73 -4.99 -3.17
N GLY A 182 -6.02 -4.84 -2.87
CA GLY A 182 -7.11 -5.27 -3.72
C GLY A 182 -8.11 -6.23 -3.05
N GLY A 183 -9.34 -5.76 -2.83
CA GLY A 183 -10.44 -6.58 -2.32
C GLY A 183 -10.30 -7.07 -0.88
N VAL A 184 -9.42 -6.46 -0.09
CA VAL A 184 -9.23 -6.76 1.34
C VAL A 184 -10.45 -6.25 2.13
N ASN A 185 -10.96 -7.08 3.04
CA ASN A 185 -12.10 -6.77 3.91
C ASN A 185 -12.04 -7.64 5.18
N ALA A 186 -13.01 -7.46 6.11
CA ALA A 186 -13.02 -8.16 7.39
C ALA A 186 -13.19 -9.68 7.25
N ASP A 187 -13.76 -10.18 6.15
CA ASP A 187 -14.01 -11.61 5.96
C ASP A 187 -12.77 -12.38 5.51
N ASN A 188 -11.85 -11.71 4.77
CA ASN A 188 -10.67 -12.35 4.17
C ASN A 188 -9.32 -11.92 4.80
N ILE A 189 -9.28 -10.83 5.56
CA ILE A 189 -8.02 -10.27 6.08
C ILE A 189 -7.24 -11.24 6.98
N THR A 190 -7.94 -12.11 7.73
CA THR A 190 -7.33 -13.15 8.57
C THR A 190 -6.53 -14.14 7.72
N GLU A 191 -7.12 -14.66 6.65
CA GLU A 191 -6.46 -15.61 5.75
C GLU A 191 -5.28 -14.96 5.02
N ILE A 192 -5.43 -13.70 4.61
CA ILE A 192 -4.36 -12.91 3.96
C ILE A 192 -3.18 -12.72 4.92
N ALA A 193 -3.44 -12.40 6.19
CA ALA A 193 -2.42 -12.27 7.23
C ALA A 193 -1.71 -13.61 7.52
N GLN A 194 -2.47 -14.71 7.56
CA GLN A 194 -1.90 -16.06 7.70
C GLN A 194 -1.06 -16.49 6.49
N ALA A 195 -1.36 -15.94 5.29
CA ALA A 195 -0.55 -16.14 4.11
C ALA A 195 0.77 -15.33 4.12
N GLY A 196 0.95 -14.42 5.09
CA GLY A 196 2.21 -13.73 5.36
C GLY A 196 2.18 -12.22 5.20
N ALA A 197 1.07 -11.61 4.77
CA ALA A 197 0.95 -10.15 4.74
C ALA A 197 0.98 -9.57 6.16
N ASP A 198 1.60 -8.39 6.32
CA ASP A 198 1.64 -7.62 7.56
C ASP A 198 1.06 -6.20 7.41
N THR A 199 0.80 -5.78 6.16
CA THR A 199 0.23 -4.48 5.81
C THR A 199 -0.92 -4.68 4.81
N PHE A 200 -2.07 -4.02 5.04
CA PHE A 200 -3.31 -4.31 4.33
C PHE A 200 -3.93 -3.03 3.78
N VAL A 201 -4.00 -2.92 2.45
CA VAL A 201 -4.71 -1.83 1.79
C VAL A 201 -6.20 -2.16 1.73
N ALA A 202 -7.03 -1.32 2.33
CA ALA A 202 -8.47 -1.46 2.36
C ALA A 202 -9.14 -0.13 1.95
N GLY A 203 -9.52 0.00 0.69
CA GLY A 203 -10.16 1.21 0.17
C GLY A 203 -11.68 1.17 0.34
N SER A 204 -12.38 0.56 -0.61
CA SER A 204 -13.85 0.51 -0.63
C SER A 204 -14.47 -0.17 0.61
N ALA A 205 -13.78 -1.14 1.21
CA ALA A 205 -14.22 -1.80 2.44
C ALA A 205 -14.26 -0.84 3.64
N VAL A 206 -13.39 0.17 3.67
CA VAL A 206 -13.33 1.20 4.73
C VAL A 206 -14.24 2.38 4.37
N PHE A 207 -13.94 3.09 3.28
CA PHE A 207 -14.67 4.32 2.96
C PHE A 207 -16.13 4.09 2.55
N GLY A 208 -16.45 2.90 2.00
CA GLY A 208 -17.84 2.49 1.71
C GLY A 208 -18.66 2.10 2.95
N ALA A 209 -18.02 1.90 4.10
CA ALA A 209 -18.65 1.52 5.36
C ALA A 209 -18.72 2.68 6.37
N ALA A 210 -18.66 3.93 5.90
CA ALA A 210 -18.80 5.10 6.73
C ALA A 210 -20.09 5.06 7.56
N ASN A 211 -20.00 5.34 8.85
CA ASN A 211 -21.13 5.30 9.78
C ASN A 211 -21.17 6.59 10.61
N ASP A 212 -22.16 7.41 10.39
CA ASP A 212 -22.32 8.70 11.08
C ASP A 212 -22.62 8.56 12.59
N ASN A 213 -22.91 7.33 13.09
CA ASN A 213 -23.07 7.06 14.51
C ASN A 213 -21.74 6.71 15.20
N ASP A 214 -20.67 6.46 14.45
CA ASP A 214 -19.34 6.25 15.00
C ASP A 214 -18.70 7.58 15.41
N PRO A 215 -17.97 7.67 16.53
CA PRO A 215 -17.28 8.89 16.95
C PRO A 215 -16.34 9.47 15.88
N ASN A 216 -15.61 8.60 15.16
CA ASN A 216 -14.68 8.98 14.10
C ASN A 216 -15.11 8.40 12.74
N LYS A 217 -16.42 8.18 12.53
CA LYS A 217 -17.02 7.77 11.26
C LYS A 217 -16.64 6.35 10.77
N TYR A 218 -15.44 5.85 11.09
CA TYR A 218 -14.89 4.56 10.63
C TYR A 218 -14.53 3.59 11.75
N ASP A 219 -14.83 3.92 13.02
CA ASP A 219 -14.44 3.09 14.18
C ASP A 219 -14.96 1.65 14.09
N SER A 220 -16.21 1.46 13.69
CA SER A 220 -16.84 0.14 13.58
C SER A 220 -16.12 -0.75 12.56
N ILE A 221 -15.82 -0.24 11.38
CA ILE A 221 -15.15 -1.03 10.33
C ILE A 221 -13.68 -1.28 10.67
N ILE A 222 -12.96 -0.29 11.18
CA ILE A 222 -11.55 -0.46 11.58
C ILE A 222 -11.46 -1.43 12.76
N GLY A 223 -12.36 -1.32 13.74
CA GLY A 223 -12.48 -2.29 14.84
C GLY A 223 -12.72 -3.71 14.37
N SER A 224 -13.58 -3.90 13.35
CA SER A 224 -13.85 -5.22 12.75
C SER A 224 -12.60 -5.80 12.06
N LEU A 225 -11.86 -4.98 11.26
CA LEU A 225 -10.61 -5.39 10.63
C LEU A 225 -9.56 -5.80 11.69
N ARG A 226 -9.38 -4.97 12.75
CA ARG A 226 -8.46 -5.28 13.86
C ARG A 226 -8.85 -6.56 14.60
N ALA A 227 -10.15 -6.77 14.88
CA ALA A 227 -10.65 -7.98 15.52
C ALA A 227 -10.44 -9.24 14.67
N SER A 228 -10.52 -9.12 13.34
CA SER A 228 -10.22 -10.22 12.43
C SER A 228 -8.70 -10.49 12.37
N LEU A 229 -7.84 -9.46 12.35
CA LEU A 229 -6.39 -9.61 12.41
C LEU A 229 -5.89 -10.23 13.72
N ALA A 230 -6.57 -9.98 14.83
CA ALA A 230 -6.22 -10.60 16.12
C ALA A 230 -6.39 -12.14 16.14
N LYS A 231 -7.00 -12.72 15.12
CA LYS A 231 -7.19 -14.18 14.95
C LYS A 231 -6.14 -14.83 14.03
N ALA A 232 -5.21 -14.03 13.44
CA ALA A 232 -4.25 -14.49 12.43
C ALA A 232 -2.89 -15.08 13.03
#